data_6983c33838af1875ea868e18e4918392
#
_entry.id   6983c33838af1875ea868e18e4918392
#
_cell.length_a   1.000
_cell.length_b   1.000
_cell.length_c   1.000
_cell.angle_alpha   90.00
_cell.angle_beta   90.00
_cell.angle_gamma   90.00
#
_symmetry.space_group_name_H-M   'P 1'
#
loop_
_entity.id
_entity.type
_entity.pdbx_description
1 polymer ?
#
loop_
_entity_poly.entity_id
_entity_poly.type
_entity_poly.pdbx_seq_one_letter_code
_entity_poly.pdbx_strand_id
1 'polypeptide(L)'
;MTLEQLDRARELDAEIRRVNGVVIDLENITSDLRVYEHDKGCKSTIIRIDVGYGYKQTPLINLRRIIDFLEEQKTKYEEEIKKLNEEFSKL
;
A
#
# COMPACT_ATOMS: atom_id res chain seq x y z
N MET A 1 25.42 -2.13 21.53
CA MET A 1 24.07 -1.59 21.40
C MET A 1 23.43 -1.48 22.77
N THR A 2 22.85 -0.34 23.10
CA THR A 2 22.13 -0.15 24.37
C THR A 2 20.77 -0.85 24.32
N LEU A 3 20.14 -1.03 25.47
CA LEU A 3 18.79 -1.59 25.57
C LEU A 3 17.78 -0.70 24.79
N GLU A 4 17.91 0.61 24.91
CA GLU A 4 17.06 1.56 24.19
C GLU A 4 17.22 1.44 22.66
N GLN A 5 18.46 1.29 22.19
CA GLN A 5 18.73 1.06 20.76
C GLN A 5 18.15 -0.26 20.28
N LEU A 6 18.23 -1.32 21.10
CA LEU A 6 17.65 -2.62 20.78
C LEU A 6 16.12 -2.53 20.68
N ASP A 7 15.48 -1.85 21.61
CA ASP A 7 14.03 -1.65 21.58
C ASP A 7 13.61 -0.85 20.35
N ARG A 8 14.36 0.21 20.02
CA ARG A 8 14.10 0.99 18.81
C ARG A 8 14.29 0.17 17.54
N ALA A 9 15.31 -0.67 17.48
CA ALA A 9 15.56 -1.56 16.35
C ALA A 9 14.39 -2.53 16.13
N ARG A 10 13.82 -3.07 17.21
CA ARG A 10 12.64 -3.96 17.13
C ARG A 10 11.41 -3.22 16.62
N GLU A 11 11.18 -2.00 17.09
CA GLU A 11 10.07 -1.16 16.61
C GLU A 11 10.21 -0.86 15.12
N LEU A 12 11.41 -0.48 14.66
CA LEU A 12 11.68 -0.18 13.28
C LEU A 12 11.52 -1.42 12.39
N ASP A 13 12.01 -2.57 12.84
CA ASP A 13 11.84 -3.82 12.10
C ASP A 13 10.35 -4.17 11.92
N ALA A 14 9.56 -4.05 12.98
CA ALA A 14 8.12 -4.30 12.93
C ALA A 14 7.42 -3.32 11.97
N GLU A 15 7.79 -2.05 12.01
CA GLU A 15 7.23 -1.02 11.14
C GLU A 15 7.59 -1.26 9.67
N ILE A 16 8.85 -1.61 9.39
CA ILE A 16 9.31 -1.96 8.04
C ILE A 16 8.51 -3.15 7.49
N ARG A 17 8.30 -4.18 8.28
CA ARG A 17 7.51 -5.35 7.87
C ARG A 17 6.07 -4.98 7.58
N ARG A 18 5.47 -4.14 8.42
CA ARG A 18 4.10 -3.66 8.21
C ARG A 18 3.96 -2.90 6.89
N VAL A 19 4.87 -1.97 6.64
CA VAL A 19 4.83 -1.14 5.42
C VAL A 19 5.14 -1.98 4.18
N ASN A 20 6.08 -2.94 4.26
CA ASN A 20 6.33 -3.89 3.17
C ASN A 20 5.07 -4.70 2.82
N GLY A 21 4.29 -5.13 3.82
CA GLY A 21 3.02 -5.81 3.60
C GLY A 21 2.03 -4.94 2.83
N VAL A 22 1.96 -3.65 3.15
CA VAL A 22 1.10 -2.70 2.43
C VAL A 22 1.53 -2.57 0.96
N VAL A 23 2.84 -2.46 0.70
CA VAL A 23 3.38 -2.38 -0.67
C VAL A 23 3.02 -3.62 -1.48
N ILE A 24 3.18 -4.81 -0.90
CA ILE A 24 2.84 -6.07 -1.57
C ILE A 24 1.35 -6.13 -1.89
N ASP A 25 0.50 -5.74 -0.95
CA ASP A 25 -0.96 -5.71 -1.15
C ASP A 25 -1.34 -4.74 -2.28
N LEU A 26 -0.73 -3.56 -2.32
CA LEU A 26 -0.96 -2.58 -3.38
C LEU A 26 -0.51 -3.10 -4.75
N GLU A 27 0.63 -3.78 -4.82
CA GLU A 27 1.12 -4.41 -6.06
C GLU A 27 0.15 -5.47 -6.57
N ASN A 28 -0.35 -6.32 -5.68
CA ASN A 28 -1.29 -7.38 -6.02
C ASN A 28 -2.61 -6.82 -6.52
N ILE A 29 -3.15 -5.81 -5.85
CA ILE A 29 -4.41 -5.16 -6.27
C ILE A 29 -4.23 -4.49 -7.63
N THR A 30 -3.13 -3.76 -7.82
CA THR A 30 -2.84 -3.08 -9.09
C THR A 30 -2.70 -4.08 -10.24
N SER A 31 -2.01 -5.20 -10.01
CA SER A 31 -1.86 -6.27 -10.98
C SER A 31 -3.22 -6.87 -11.37
N ASP A 32 -4.07 -7.16 -10.38
CA ASP A 32 -5.41 -7.71 -10.62
C ASP A 32 -6.29 -6.73 -11.42
N LEU A 33 -6.20 -5.44 -11.13
CA LEU A 33 -6.95 -4.42 -11.87
C LEU A 33 -6.50 -4.30 -13.32
N ARG A 34 -5.20 -4.42 -13.58
CA ARG A 34 -4.67 -4.43 -14.95
C ARG A 34 -5.13 -5.64 -15.75
N VAL A 35 -5.14 -6.81 -15.13
CA VAL A 35 -5.68 -8.03 -15.73
C VAL A 35 -7.16 -7.87 -16.03
N TYR A 36 -7.92 -7.32 -15.10
CA TYR A 36 -9.35 -7.05 -15.26
C TYR A 36 -9.63 -6.09 -16.42
N GLU A 37 -8.84 -5.01 -16.52
CA GLU A 37 -8.96 -4.07 -17.63
C GLU A 37 -8.65 -4.75 -18.98
N HIS A 38 -7.57 -5.52 -19.04
CA HIS A 38 -7.12 -6.17 -20.28
C HIS A 38 -8.05 -7.30 -20.70
N ASP A 39 -8.31 -8.25 -19.78
CA ASP A 39 -9.03 -9.48 -20.14
C ASP A 39 -10.53 -9.29 -20.28
N LYS A 40 -11.12 -8.39 -19.49
CA LYS A 40 -12.56 -8.11 -19.52
C LYS A 40 -12.92 -6.87 -20.33
N GLY A 41 -11.94 -6.09 -20.77
CA GLY A 41 -12.17 -4.84 -21.48
C GLY A 41 -12.89 -3.80 -20.64
N CYS A 42 -12.92 -3.96 -19.31
CA CYS A 42 -13.57 -3.02 -18.41
C CYS A 42 -12.70 -1.78 -18.20
N LYS A 43 -13.30 -0.60 -18.39
CA LYS A 43 -12.61 0.68 -18.26
C LYS A 43 -12.94 1.39 -16.95
N SER A 44 -13.99 0.96 -16.27
CA SER A 44 -14.49 1.60 -15.05
C SER A 44 -15.01 0.56 -14.08
N THR A 45 -14.94 0.86 -12.79
CA THR A 45 -15.47 0.01 -11.74
C THR A 45 -15.98 0.86 -10.58
N ILE A 46 -16.72 0.24 -9.68
CA ILE A 46 -17.11 0.85 -8.40
C ILE A 46 -16.16 0.39 -7.31
N ILE A 47 -15.99 1.21 -6.28
CA ILE A 47 -15.20 0.87 -5.10
C ILE A 47 -16.16 0.74 -3.92
N ARG A 48 -15.99 -0.32 -3.13
CA ARG A 48 -16.67 -0.50 -1.87
C ARG A 48 -15.81 0.05 -0.75
N ILE A 49 -16.40 0.88 0.10
CA ILE A 49 -15.72 1.47 1.24
C ILE A 49 -16.42 1.01 2.50
N ASP A 50 -15.68 0.34 3.38
CA ASP A 50 -16.18 -0.04 4.69
C ASP A 50 -16.18 1.20 5.59
N VAL A 51 -17.35 1.53 6.15
CA VAL A 51 -17.51 2.68 7.04
C VAL A 51 -17.78 2.25 8.48
N GLY A 52 -17.50 0.98 8.84
CA GLY A 52 -17.59 0.48 10.20
C GLY A 52 -18.97 -0.09 10.59
N TYR A 53 -20.04 0.41 10.01
CA TYR A 53 -21.42 -0.07 10.22
C TYR A 53 -22.08 -0.57 8.94
N GLY A 54 -21.28 -0.87 7.93
CA GLY A 54 -21.72 -1.31 6.62
C GLY A 54 -20.72 -0.84 5.58
N TYR A 55 -21.12 -0.78 4.34
CA TYR A 55 -20.26 -0.29 3.27
C TYR A 55 -21.02 0.73 2.40
N LYS A 56 -20.25 1.57 1.74
CA LYS A 56 -20.74 2.49 0.72
C LYS A 56 -20.07 2.14 -0.61
N GLN A 57 -20.77 2.39 -1.70
CA GLN A 57 -20.22 2.18 -3.03
C GLN A 57 -20.03 3.53 -3.70
N THR A 58 -18.92 3.67 -4.42
CA THR A 58 -18.69 4.85 -5.26
C THR A 58 -19.48 4.73 -6.56
N PRO A 59 -19.68 5.83 -7.31
CA PRO A 59 -20.08 5.73 -8.71
C PRO A 59 -18.98 5.05 -9.53
N LEU A 60 -19.24 4.77 -10.80
CA LEU A 60 -18.21 4.22 -11.71
C LEU A 60 -17.03 5.18 -11.83
N ILE A 61 -15.84 4.65 -11.54
CA ILE A 61 -14.58 5.39 -11.61
C ILE A 61 -13.71 4.72 -12.66
N ASN A 62 -13.04 5.53 -13.48
CA ASN A 62 -12.11 5.03 -14.50
C ASN A 62 -10.99 4.22 -13.84
N LEU A 63 -10.77 2.99 -14.33
CA LEU A 63 -9.76 2.08 -13.79
C LEU A 63 -8.36 2.67 -13.82
N ARG A 64 -8.01 3.44 -14.86
CA ARG A 64 -6.70 4.09 -14.94
C ARG A 64 -6.45 5.05 -13.79
N ARG A 65 -7.46 5.79 -13.38
CA ARG A 65 -7.36 6.69 -12.22
C ARG A 65 -7.13 5.94 -10.93
N ILE A 66 -7.79 4.79 -10.78
CA ILE A 66 -7.62 3.94 -9.60
C ILE A 66 -6.21 3.34 -9.59
N ILE A 67 -5.75 2.81 -10.72
CA ILE A 67 -4.41 2.23 -10.85
C ILE A 67 -3.35 3.30 -10.56
N ASP A 68 -3.47 4.49 -11.14
CA ASP A 68 -2.53 5.59 -10.91
C ASP A 68 -2.47 6.00 -9.44
N PHE A 69 -3.63 6.07 -8.78
CA PHE A 69 -3.71 6.36 -7.35
C PHE A 69 -2.99 5.30 -6.52
N LEU A 70 -3.24 4.02 -6.82
CA LEU A 70 -2.60 2.92 -6.09
C LEU A 70 -1.08 2.88 -6.30
N GLU A 71 -0.62 3.17 -7.50
CA GLU A 71 0.81 3.28 -7.79
C GLU A 71 1.46 4.45 -7.07
N GLU A 72 0.76 5.57 -6.98
CA GLU A 72 1.23 6.72 -6.20
C GLU A 72 1.33 6.38 -4.71
N GLN A 73 0.35 5.70 -4.15
CA GLN A 73 0.38 5.24 -2.77
C GLN A 73 1.54 4.27 -2.53
N LYS A 74 1.75 3.33 -3.45
CA LYS A 74 2.86 2.40 -3.38
C LYS A 74 4.20 3.13 -3.32
N THR A 75 4.41 4.12 -4.18
CA THR A 75 5.64 4.92 -4.19
C THR A 75 5.87 5.63 -2.86
N LYS A 76 4.82 6.19 -2.27
CA LYS A 76 4.90 6.85 -0.95
C LYS A 76 5.32 5.88 0.15
N TYR A 77 4.78 4.66 0.15
CA TYR A 77 5.16 3.63 1.13
C TYR A 77 6.57 3.12 0.89
N GLU A 78 7.01 3.00 -0.35
CA GLU A 78 8.40 2.64 -0.67
C GLU A 78 9.40 3.69 -0.15
N GLU A 79 9.06 4.97 -0.26
CA GLU A 79 9.86 6.06 0.31
C GLU A 79 9.88 6.00 1.84
N GLU A 80 8.77 5.66 2.47
CA GLU A 80 8.70 5.46 3.92
C GLU A 80 9.60 4.31 4.36
N ILE A 81 9.60 3.19 3.65
CA ILE A 81 10.50 2.05 3.91
C ILE A 81 11.97 2.50 3.82
N LYS A 82 12.29 3.28 2.82
CA LYS A 82 13.65 3.80 2.65
C LYS A 82 14.08 4.64 3.85
N LYS A 83 13.21 5.51 4.34
CA LYS A 83 13.48 6.34 5.52
C LYS A 83 13.65 5.48 6.79
N LEU A 84 12.81 4.48 6.96
CA LEU A 84 12.89 3.55 8.09
C LEU A 84 14.19 2.74 8.06
N ASN A 85 14.61 2.28 6.89
CA ASN A 85 15.88 1.58 6.72
C ASN A 85 17.08 2.48 7.00
N GLU A 86 17.02 3.74 6.60
CA GLU A 86 18.06 4.72 6.92
C GLU A 86 18.16 4.95 8.42
N GLU A 87 17.03 5.07 9.11
CA GLU A 87 16.99 5.21 10.56
C GLU A 87 17.54 3.96 11.25
N PHE A 88 17.15 2.78 10.78
CA PHE A 88 17.65 1.50 11.31
C PHE A 88 19.16 1.38 11.19
N SER A 89 19.74 1.79 10.04
CA SER A 89 21.17 1.70 9.79
C SER A 89 21.99 2.66 10.66
N LYS A 90 21.38 3.65 11.27
CA LYS A 90 22.05 4.60 12.18
C LYS A 90 22.10 4.12 13.63
N LEU A 91 21.46 3.02 13.95
CA LEU A 91 21.52 2.45 15.29
C LEU A 91 22.85 1.67 15.61
#